data_c45b537a39ffaadc575ea5659b443d09
#
_entry.id   c45b537a39ffaadc575ea5659b443d09
#
_cell.length_a   1.000
_cell.length_b   1.000
_cell.length_c   1.000
_cell.angle_alpha   90.00
_cell.angle_beta   90.00
_cell.angle_gamma   90.00
#
_symmetry.space_group_name_H-M   'P 1'
#
loop_
_entity.id
_entity.type
_entity.pdbx_description
1 polymer ?
#
loop_
_entity_poly.entity_id
_entity_poly.type
_entity_poly.pdbx_seq_one_letter_code
_entity_poly.pdbx_strand_id
1 'polypeptide(L)'
;KEFLAMELKLELSEEKTLITHSANYARFLGYDICVRRNNQIKRDSRGFSKRTLSNIVELNVPLKDKIERYLFDNDIVEQVNGELRSKKRNGLIRFTDLEILTIYNAELRGICNYYCMASNFNALHYFAYLMEYSCLKTLAGKHKSKISKIKRKYRDGQGNWSIPYETRKGVKRMSFAKYQESKKMKAAQDKLPNAAVKAMHSVNSFDSRLKAHTCELCGKTDSRLYEVHHVKRLKDLNGKSIWERAMIARKRKTIVLCYECHHAIHDGKF
;
A
#
# COMPACT_ATOMS: atom_id res chain seq x y z
N LYS A 1 -23.92 8.63 20.79
CA LYS A 1 -23.17 9.79 21.30
C LYS A 1 -22.86 9.60 22.78
N GLU A 2 -23.85 9.29 23.63
CA GLU A 2 -23.74 9.15 25.08
C GLU A 2 -22.64 8.17 25.51
N PHE A 3 -22.60 6.97 24.95
CA PHE A 3 -21.56 5.97 25.25
C PHE A 3 -20.14 6.51 25.01
N LEU A 4 -19.91 7.21 23.89
CA LEU A 4 -18.58 7.76 23.59
C LEU A 4 -18.18 8.88 24.56
N ALA A 5 -19.16 9.70 24.96
CA ALA A 5 -18.90 10.80 25.91
C ALA A 5 -18.68 10.28 27.34
N MET A 6 -19.50 9.33 27.79
CA MET A 6 -19.46 8.84 29.18
C MET A 6 -18.35 7.83 29.42
N GLU A 7 -18.18 6.84 28.51
CA GLU A 7 -17.23 5.73 28.69
C GLU A 7 -15.83 6.05 28.15
N LEU A 8 -15.75 6.70 26.99
CA LEU A 8 -14.47 6.95 26.31
C LEU A 8 -13.99 8.39 26.40
N LYS A 9 -14.80 9.29 26.97
CA LYS A 9 -14.51 10.75 27.07
C LYS A 9 -14.15 11.37 25.71
N LEU A 10 -14.82 10.89 24.64
CA LEU A 10 -14.62 11.35 23.27
C LEU A 10 -15.83 12.14 22.80
N GLU A 11 -15.58 13.30 22.20
CA GLU A 11 -16.60 14.11 21.55
C GLU A 11 -16.66 13.79 20.04
N LEU A 12 -17.88 13.57 19.53
CA LEU A 12 -18.12 13.41 18.09
C LEU A 12 -18.24 14.76 17.43
N SER A 13 -17.46 14.98 16.37
CA SER A 13 -17.66 16.13 15.49
C SER A 13 -19.01 16.01 14.80
N GLU A 14 -19.90 16.97 15.02
CA GLU A 14 -21.24 17.00 14.41
C GLU A 14 -21.16 17.12 12.88
N GLU A 15 -20.26 17.93 12.37
CA GLU A 15 -20.04 18.12 10.93
C GLU A 15 -19.60 16.83 10.22
N LYS A 16 -18.90 15.92 10.93
CA LYS A 16 -18.37 14.67 10.38
C LYS A 16 -19.28 13.47 10.67
N THR A 17 -20.26 13.62 11.55
CA THR A 17 -21.16 12.55 11.97
C THR A 17 -22.51 12.68 11.24
N LEU A 18 -22.54 12.19 9.99
CA LEU A 18 -23.69 12.30 9.11
C LEU A 18 -24.36 10.95 8.90
N ILE A 19 -25.69 10.94 8.87
CA ILE A 19 -26.48 9.80 8.37
C ILE A 19 -26.75 10.04 6.89
N THR A 20 -26.11 9.25 6.04
CA THR A 20 -26.22 9.39 4.59
C THR A 20 -26.98 8.20 4.00
N HIS A 21 -27.93 8.44 3.10
CA HIS A 21 -28.61 7.38 2.37
C HIS A 21 -27.60 6.55 1.58
N SER A 22 -27.70 5.22 1.63
CA SER A 22 -26.70 4.29 1.09
C SER A 22 -26.42 4.44 -0.42
N ALA A 23 -27.33 5.02 -1.19
CA ALA A 23 -27.11 5.32 -2.61
C ALA A 23 -26.28 6.58 -2.86
N ASN A 24 -26.12 7.45 -1.86
CA ASN A 24 -25.34 8.67 -1.93
C ASN A 24 -23.92 8.41 -1.45
N TYR A 25 -22.99 9.26 -1.84
CA TYR A 25 -21.61 9.17 -1.40
C TYR A 25 -21.46 9.59 0.05
N ALA A 26 -20.89 8.70 0.86
CA ALA A 26 -20.36 9.02 2.18
C ALA A 26 -18.84 9.02 2.12
N ARG A 27 -18.18 10.05 2.64
CA ARG A 27 -16.74 10.16 2.67
C ARG A 27 -16.16 9.36 3.84
N PHE A 28 -15.30 8.39 3.55
CA PHE A 28 -14.59 7.61 4.57
C PHE A 28 -13.17 7.29 4.12
N LEU A 29 -12.19 7.59 4.96
CA LEU A 29 -10.77 7.37 4.68
C LEU A 29 -10.35 7.85 3.27
N GLY A 30 -10.82 9.02 2.87
CA GLY A 30 -10.48 9.61 1.57
C GLY A 30 -11.17 9.01 0.35
N TYR A 31 -11.99 7.97 0.51
CA TYR A 31 -12.85 7.40 -0.53
C TYR A 31 -14.27 7.93 -0.44
N ASP A 32 -14.97 7.95 -1.56
CA ASP A 32 -16.42 8.08 -1.61
C ASP A 32 -17.03 6.68 -1.63
N ILE A 33 -17.83 6.37 -0.60
CA ILE A 33 -18.46 5.06 -0.42
C ILE A 33 -19.94 5.18 -0.74
N CYS A 34 -20.46 4.26 -1.53
CA CYS A 34 -21.89 4.12 -1.78
C CYS A 34 -22.26 2.65 -2.02
N VAL A 35 -23.57 2.35 -1.97
CA VAL A 35 -24.08 1.05 -2.39
C VAL A 35 -24.57 1.17 -3.82
N ARG A 36 -23.97 0.40 -4.73
CA ARG A 36 -24.42 0.35 -6.11
C ARG A 36 -25.82 -0.23 -6.19
N ARG A 37 -26.74 0.52 -6.78
CA ARG A 37 -28.10 0.09 -7.10
C ARG A 37 -28.31 0.27 -8.59
N ASN A 38 -27.95 -0.75 -9.37
CA ASN A 38 -28.12 -0.72 -10.81
C ASN A 38 -28.71 -2.03 -11.30
N ASN A 39 -29.90 -1.98 -11.87
CA ASN A 39 -30.63 -3.12 -12.44
C ASN A 39 -30.45 -3.22 -13.97
N GLN A 40 -29.58 -2.43 -14.59
CA GLN A 40 -29.34 -2.50 -16.03
C GLN A 40 -28.70 -3.82 -16.42
N ILE A 41 -29.25 -4.43 -17.48
CA ILE A 41 -28.67 -5.62 -18.07
C ILE A 41 -27.49 -5.19 -18.95
N LYS A 42 -26.29 -5.65 -18.59
CA LYS A 42 -25.09 -5.47 -19.43
C LYS A 42 -24.94 -6.65 -20.36
N ARG A 43 -24.51 -6.39 -21.60
CA ARG A 43 -24.11 -7.43 -22.55
C ARG A 43 -22.60 -7.51 -22.62
N ASP A 44 -22.05 -8.71 -22.68
CA ASP A 44 -20.61 -8.91 -22.93
C ASP A 44 -20.29 -8.74 -24.43
N SER A 45 -19.03 -8.85 -24.81
CA SER A 45 -18.55 -8.75 -26.19
C SER A 45 -19.14 -9.82 -27.13
N ARG A 46 -19.70 -10.90 -26.56
CA ARG A 46 -20.35 -11.99 -27.29
C ARG A 46 -21.88 -11.84 -27.36
N GLY A 47 -22.42 -10.73 -26.84
CA GLY A 47 -23.87 -10.47 -26.82
C GLY A 47 -24.64 -11.14 -25.68
N PHE A 48 -24.01 -11.92 -24.81
CA PHE A 48 -24.67 -12.55 -23.68
C PHE A 48 -25.01 -11.55 -22.58
N SER A 49 -26.24 -11.64 -22.10
CA SER A 49 -26.71 -10.80 -20.99
C SER A 49 -26.04 -11.20 -19.68
N LYS A 50 -25.44 -10.22 -19.00
CA LYS A 50 -24.88 -10.38 -17.65
C LYS A 50 -25.69 -9.56 -16.66
N ARG A 51 -25.98 -10.14 -15.51
CA ARG A 51 -26.51 -9.37 -14.37
C ARG A 51 -25.49 -8.34 -13.92
N THR A 52 -25.95 -7.12 -13.70
CA THR A 52 -25.16 -6.12 -12.99
C THR A 52 -25.19 -6.46 -11.51
N LEU A 53 -24.05 -6.47 -10.87
CA LEU A 53 -23.97 -6.65 -9.42
C LEU A 53 -24.65 -5.45 -8.76
N SER A 54 -25.77 -5.69 -8.05
CA SER A 54 -26.52 -4.70 -7.28
C SER A 54 -26.33 -4.95 -5.78
N ASN A 55 -26.53 -3.92 -4.97
CA ASN A 55 -26.34 -3.96 -3.51
C ASN A 55 -24.91 -4.28 -3.04
N ILE A 56 -23.91 -3.92 -3.85
CA ILE A 56 -22.51 -4.04 -3.48
C ILE A 56 -22.01 -2.68 -3.00
N VAL A 57 -21.24 -2.69 -1.92
CA VAL A 57 -20.52 -1.51 -1.45
C VAL A 57 -19.40 -1.20 -2.43
N GLU A 58 -19.38 0.03 -2.94
CA GLU A 58 -18.34 0.54 -3.83
C GLU A 58 -17.50 1.61 -3.14
N LEU A 59 -16.21 1.51 -3.33
CA LEU A 59 -15.25 2.55 -3.01
C LEU A 59 -14.96 3.32 -4.30
N ASN A 60 -15.08 4.63 -4.28
CA ASN A 60 -14.80 5.48 -5.42
C ASN A 60 -13.73 6.53 -5.11
N VAL A 61 -12.93 6.87 -6.11
CA VAL A 61 -11.99 7.99 -6.06
C VAL A 61 -12.78 9.29 -6.13
N PRO A 62 -12.64 10.20 -5.18
CA PRO A 62 -13.27 11.52 -5.24
C PRO A 62 -12.47 12.44 -6.16
N LEU A 63 -12.78 12.40 -7.46
CA LEU A 63 -11.98 13.04 -8.50
C LEU A 63 -11.86 14.56 -8.30
N LYS A 64 -12.99 15.27 -8.12
CA LYS A 64 -12.99 16.73 -7.95
C LYS A 64 -12.31 17.15 -6.66
N ASP A 65 -12.77 16.61 -5.52
CA ASP A 65 -12.37 17.10 -4.21
C ASP A 65 -10.95 16.70 -3.81
N LYS A 66 -10.42 15.61 -4.37
CA LYS A 66 -9.11 15.09 -4.00
C LYS A 66 -8.12 15.15 -5.14
N ILE A 67 -8.46 14.62 -6.31
CA ILE A 67 -7.50 14.51 -7.41
C ILE A 67 -7.29 15.84 -8.10
N GLU A 68 -8.35 16.55 -8.47
CA GLU A 68 -8.21 17.87 -9.08
C GLU A 68 -7.56 18.86 -8.10
N ARG A 69 -8.00 18.87 -6.84
CA ARG A 69 -7.39 19.71 -5.81
C ARG A 69 -5.90 19.42 -5.66
N TYR A 70 -5.51 18.12 -5.59
CA TYR A 70 -4.11 17.73 -5.53
C TYR A 70 -3.29 18.29 -6.72
N LEU A 71 -3.85 18.22 -7.93
CA LEU A 71 -3.19 18.74 -9.14
C LEU A 71 -2.97 20.25 -9.07
N PHE A 72 -3.93 21.00 -8.54
CA PHE A 72 -3.80 22.44 -8.34
C PHE A 72 -2.83 22.80 -7.21
N ASP A 73 -2.97 22.17 -6.06
CA ASP A 73 -2.14 22.43 -4.86
C ASP A 73 -0.65 22.16 -5.12
N ASN A 74 -0.35 21.22 -6.03
CA ASN A 74 1.02 20.87 -6.42
C ASN A 74 1.50 21.55 -7.72
N ASP A 75 0.79 22.55 -8.22
CA ASP A 75 1.16 23.33 -9.42
C ASP A 75 1.37 22.46 -10.69
N ILE A 76 0.59 21.38 -10.81
CA ILE A 76 0.68 20.40 -11.91
C ILE A 76 -0.20 20.83 -13.08
N VAL A 77 -1.32 21.49 -12.79
CA VAL A 77 -2.29 21.94 -13.79
C VAL A 77 -2.67 23.41 -13.61
N GLU A 78 -3.21 23.98 -14.66
CA GLU A 78 -3.91 25.24 -14.71
C GLU A 78 -5.27 25.06 -15.38
N GLN A 79 -6.23 25.91 -15.09
CA GLN A 79 -7.53 25.90 -15.76
C GLN A 79 -7.53 26.92 -16.88
N VAL A 80 -7.78 26.47 -18.11
CA VAL A 80 -7.87 27.31 -19.31
C VAL A 80 -9.18 27.00 -20.02
N ASN A 81 -10.05 28.00 -20.16
CA ASN A 81 -11.37 27.84 -20.78
C ASN A 81 -12.23 26.70 -20.17
N GLY A 82 -12.15 26.50 -18.86
CA GLY A 82 -12.88 25.44 -18.16
C GLY A 82 -12.21 24.06 -18.21
N GLU A 83 -11.16 23.86 -19.00
CA GLU A 83 -10.43 22.61 -19.09
C GLU A 83 -9.15 22.60 -18.24
N LEU A 84 -8.82 21.44 -17.69
CA LEU A 84 -7.56 21.24 -16.99
C LEU A 84 -6.43 21.03 -18.02
N ARG A 85 -5.41 21.86 -17.95
CA ARG A 85 -4.21 21.76 -18.77
C ARG A 85 -2.97 21.56 -17.90
N SER A 86 -2.14 20.60 -18.26
CA SER A 86 -0.87 20.39 -17.56
C SER A 86 0.00 21.64 -17.59
N LYS A 87 0.70 21.92 -16.49
CA LYS A 87 1.62 23.03 -16.32
C LYS A 87 3.01 22.54 -15.97
N LYS A 88 4.04 23.33 -16.26
CA LYS A 88 5.40 23.05 -15.78
C LYS A 88 5.54 23.41 -14.31
N ARG A 89 6.18 22.58 -13.51
CA ARG A 89 6.48 22.88 -12.10
C ARG A 89 7.82 23.61 -12.02
N ASN A 90 7.79 24.91 -11.91
CA ASN A 90 9.00 25.76 -11.89
C ASN A 90 9.93 25.42 -10.72
N GLY A 91 9.40 25.07 -9.56
CA GLY A 91 10.19 24.66 -8.39
C GLY A 91 11.10 23.46 -8.60
N LEU A 92 10.76 22.58 -9.57
CA LEU A 92 11.52 21.37 -9.85
C LEU A 92 12.64 21.57 -10.90
N ILE A 93 12.70 22.69 -11.60
CA ILE A 93 13.66 22.92 -12.70
C ILE A 93 15.13 22.82 -12.21
N ARG A 94 15.40 23.14 -10.95
CA ARG A 94 16.72 23.07 -10.34
C ARG A 94 17.24 21.65 -10.09
N PHE A 95 16.36 20.65 -10.06
CA PHE A 95 16.74 19.25 -9.85
C PHE A 95 17.26 18.61 -11.15
N THR A 96 17.95 17.47 -11.03
CA THR A 96 18.36 16.68 -12.18
C THR A 96 17.12 16.10 -12.91
N ASP A 97 17.29 15.72 -14.18
CA ASP A 97 16.20 15.15 -14.96
C ASP A 97 15.67 13.86 -14.33
N LEU A 98 16.57 13.05 -13.75
CA LEU A 98 16.23 11.82 -13.05
C LEU A 98 15.43 12.10 -11.75
N GLU A 99 15.86 13.08 -10.96
CA GLU A 99 15.15 13.48 -9.74
C GLU A 99 13.74 14.00 -10.06
N ILE A 100 13.62 14.84 -11.10
CA ILE A 100 12.30 15.31 -11.57
C ILE A 100 11.40 14.12 -11.88
N LEU A 101 11.86 13.17 -12.68
CA LEU A 101 11.10 11.98 -13.03
C LEU A 101 10.77 11.12 -11.80
N THR A 102 11.71 10.98 -10.87
CA THR A 102 11.52 10.23 -9.62
C THR A 102 10.42 10.82 -8.76
N ILE A 103 10.39 12.16 -8.61
CA ILE A 103 9.35 12.87 -7.85
C ILE A 103 7.97 12.61 -8.47
N TYR A 104 7.80 12.81 -9.77
CA TYR A 104 6.53 12.56 -10.45
C TYR A 104 6.10 11.09 -10.36
N ASN A 105 7.03 10.16 -10.50
CA ASN A 105 6.74 8.72 -10.35
C ASN A 105 6.31 8.35 -8.93
N ALA A 106 6.95 8.93 -7.91
CA ALA A 106 6.58 8.70 -6.50
C ALA A 106 5.18 9.23 -6.19
N GLU A 107 4.87 10.45 -6.64
CA GLU A 107 3.56 11.07 -6.47
C GLU A 107 2.46 10.28 -7.19
N LEU A 108 2.69 9.89 -8.46
CA LEU A 108 1.73 9.08 -9.23
C LEU A 108 1.47 7.73 -8.57
N ARG A 109 2.53 7.01 -8.20
CA ARG A 109 2.40 5.71 -7.52
C ARG A 109 1.71 5.83 -6.17
N GLY A 110 2.02 6.87 -5.40
CA GLY A 110 1.38 7.13 -4.11
C GLY A 110 -0.14 7.24 -4.24
N ILE A 111 -0.63 8.09 -5.14
CA ILE A 111 -2.07 8.26 -5.41
C ILE A 111 -2.69 6.97 -5.96
N CYS A 112 -2.05 6.34 -6.94
CA CYS A 112 -2.58 5.11 -7.54
C CYS A 112 -2.60 3.93 -6.56
N ASN A 113 -1.59 3.78 -5.71
CA ASN A 113 -1.56 2.75 -4.68
C ASN A 113 -2.64 3.00 -3.61
N TYR A 114 -2.81 4.26 -3.20
CA TYR A 114 -3.86 4.61 -2.24
C TYR A 114 -5.25 4.25 -2.77
N TYR A 115 -5.55 4.58 -4.01
CA TYR A 115 -6.86 4.34 -4.64
C TYR A 115 -6.96 3.02 -5.42
N CYS A 116 -6.03 2.08 -5.24
CA CYS A 116 -6.01 0.82 -6.00
C CYS A 116 -7.25 -0.05 -5.80
N MET A 117 -7.99 0.13 -4.69
CA MET A 117 -9.22 -0.60 -4.38
C MET A 117 -10.48 0.06 -4.97
N ALA A 118 -10.37 1.24 -5.57
CA ALA A 118 -11.53 1.96 -6.08
C ALA A 118 -12.16 1.28 -7.29
N SER A 119 -13.50 1.24 -7.30
CA SER A 119 -14.28 0.71 -8.43
C SER A 119 -14.09 1.52 -9.70
N ASN A 120 -13.94 2.84 -9.56
CA ASN A 120 -13.67 3.78 -10.64
C ASN A 120 -12.17 4.07 -10.85
N PHE A 121 -11.27 3.15 -10.44
CA PHE A 121 -9.81 3.31 -10.54
C PHE A 121 -9.34 3.75 -11.93
N ASN A 122 -10.03 3.30 -12.99
CA ASN A 122 -9.68 3.68 -14.36
C ASN A 122 -9.80 5.19 -14.62
N ALA A 123 -10.55 5.94 -13.83
CA ALA A 123 -10.64 7.39 -13.92
C ALA A 123 -9.30 8.09 -13.63
N LEU A 124 -8.38 7.42 -12.92
CA LEU A 124 -7.01 7.92 -12.71
C LEU A 124 -6.15 7.93 -13.98
N HIS A 125 -6.63 7.37 -15.09
CA HIS A 125 -5.94 7.50 -16.39
C HIS A 125 -5.70 8.97 -16.77
N TYR A 126 -6.73 9.81 -16.60
CA TYR A 126 -6.61 11.24 -16.92
C TYR A 126 -5.64 11.96 -15.97
N PHE A 127 -5.66 11.62 -14.69
CA PHE A 127 -4.66 12.09 -13.73
C PHE A 127 -3.24 11.74 -14.17
N ALA A 128 -3.00 10.46 -14.52
CA ALA A 128 -1.68 10.01 -14.97
C ALA A 128 -1.21 10.73 -16.24
N TYR A 129 -2.14 10.98 -17.18
CA TYR A 129 -1.87 11.76 -18.37
C TYR A 129 -1.43 13.20 -18.04
N LEU A 130 -2.15 13.89 -17.16
CA LEU A 130 -1.79 15.25 -16.74
C LEU A 130 -0.44 15.28 -16.03
N MET A 131 -0.14 14.30 -15.18
CA MET A 131 1.15 14.15 -14.50
C MET A 131 2.29 13.96 -15.49
N GLU A 132 2.14 13.07 -16.48
CA GLU A 132 3.16 12.82 -17.50
C GLU A 132 3.46 14.07 -18.33
N TYR A 133 2.41 14.76 -18.80
CA TYR A 133 2.59 15.98 -19.57
C TYR A 133 3.16 17.13 -18.75
N SER A 134 2.84 17.24 -17.47
CA SER A 134 3.46 18.22 -16.56
C SER A 134 4.95 17.91 -16.38
N CYS A 135 5.33 16.64 -16.20
CA CYS A 135 6.73 16.21 -16.14
C CYS A 135 7.50 16.59 -17.41
N LEU A 136 6.94 16.28 -18.58
CA LEU A 136 7.54 16.63 -19.87
C LEU A 136 7.66 18.15 -20.08
N LYS A 137 6.66 18.93 -19.66
CA LYS A 137 6.70 20.41 -19.70
C LYS A 137 7.76 20.96 -18.75
N THR A 138 7.93 20.33 -17.57
CA THR A 138 8.95 20.72 -16.60
C THR A 138 10.37 20.49 -17.18
N LEU A 139 10.60 19.29 -17.76
CA LEU A 139 11.86 18.99 -18.45
C LEU A 139 12.09 19.91 -19.65
N ALA A 140 11.07 20.18 -20.45
CA ALA A 140 11.14 21.10 -21.59
C ALA A 140 11.48 22.53 -21.15
N GLY A 141 10.88 23.00 -20.05
CA GLY A 141 11.19 24.30 -19.45
C GLY A 141 12.63 24.39 -18.95
N LYS A 142 13.10 23.34 -18.26
CA LYS A 142 14.50 23.23 -17.79
C LYS A 142 15.50 23.32 -18.92
N HIS A 143 15.28 22.59 -20.01
CA HIS A 143 16.17 22.55 -21.17
C HIS A 143 15.89 23.63 -22.22
N LYS A 144 15.00 24.60 -21.92
CA LYS A 144 14.56 25.65 -22.86
C LYS A 144 14.21 25.06 -24.25
N SER A 145 13.43 23.98 -24.25
CA SER A 145 13.17 23.15 -25.43
C SER A 145 11.67 22.81 -25.55
N LYS A 146 11.29 22.11 -26.64
CA LYS A 146 9.92 21.61 -26.86
C LYS A 146 9.80 20.19 -26.33
N ILE A 147 8.59 19.78 -25.90
CA ILE A 147 8.26 18.42 -25.44
C ILE A 147 8.72 17.37 -26.45
N SER A 148 8.48 17.59 -27.75
CA SER A 148 8.87 16.68 -28.82
C SER A 148 10.39 16.42 -28.86
N LYS A 149 11.20 17.44 -28.59
CA LYS A 149 12.67 17.29 -28.50
C LYS A 149 13.07 16.51 -27.25
N ILE A 150 12.40 16.73 -26.11
CA ILE A 150 12.63 15.97 -24.87
C ILE A 150 12.30 14.48 -25.08
N LYS A 151 11.12 14.17 -25.64
CA LYS A 151 10.75 12.78 -25.98
C LYS A 151 11.76 12.13 -26.94
N ARG A 152 12.27 12.86 -27.92
CA ARG A 152 13.30 12.35 -28.85
C ARG A 152 14.63 12.11 -28.14
N LYS A 153 15.08 13.05 -27.29
CA LYS A 153 16.32 12.93 -26.49
C LYS A 153 16.33 11.68 -25.63
N TYR A 154 15.19 11.36 -25.01
CA TYR A 154 15.03 10.25 -24.06
C TYR A 154 14.32 9.03 -24.64
N ARG A 155 14.20 8.93 -25.96
CA ARG A 155 13.56 7.79 -26.63
C ARG A 155 14.33 6.51 -26.28
N ASP A 156 13.58 5.47 -25.92
CA ASP A 156 14.11 4.12 -25.76
C ASP A 156 13.93 3.30 -27.05
N GLY A 157 14.52 2.10 -27.09
CA GLY A 157 14.41 1.20 -28.25
C GLY A 157 12.98 0.68 -28.52
N GLN A 158 12.05 0.89 -27.58
CA GLN A 158 10.64 0.45 -27.68
C GLN A 158 9.69 1.60 -28.09
N GLY A 159 10.23 2.78 -28.40
CA GLY A 159 9.44 3.95 -28.80
C GLY A 159 8.87 4.78 -27.65
N ASN A 160 9.03 4.35 -26.41
CA ASN A 160 8.70 5.11 -25.21
C ASN A 160 9.85 6.06 -24.86
N TRP A 161 9.65 6.90 -23.83
CA TRP A 161 10.72 7.74 -23.32
C TRP A 161 11.14 7.28 -21.91
N SER A 162 12.45 7.29 -21.65
CA SER A 162 13.03 6.89 -20.39
C SER A 162 14.38 7.56 -20.18
N ILE A 163 14.69 7.96 -18.95
CA ILE A 163 15.93 8.64 -18.59
C ILE A 163 16.97 7.60 -18.18
N PRO A 164 18.15 7.57 -18.85
CA PRO A 164 19.26 6.70 -18.44
C PRO A 164 19.92 7.22 -17.17
N TYR A 165 20.37 6.32 -16.31
CA TYR A 165 21.17 6.62 -15.12
C TYR A 165 22.16 5.50 -14.83
N GLU A 166 23.29 5.88 -14.26
CA GLU A 166 24.36 4.95 -13.92
C GLU A 166 24.12 4.29 -12.55
N THR A 167 24.42 3.02 -12.47
CA THR A 167 24.44 2.24 -11.24
C THR A 167 25.73 1.43 -11.16
N ARG A 168 26.07 0.91 -9.99
CA ARG A 168 27.23 0.01 -9.82
C ARG A 168 27.19 -1.23 -10.73
N LYS A 169 26.01 -1.59 -11.25
CA LYS A 169 25.77 -2.73 -12.13
C LYS A 169 25.61 -2.33 -13.61
N GLY A 170 25.98 -1.09 -13.99
CA GLY A 170 25.85 -0.54 -15.34
C GLY A 170 24.71 0.45 -15.48
N VAL A 171 24.47 0.88 -16.72
CA VAL A 171 23.45 1.88 -17.07
C VAL A 171 22.05 1.25 -17.00
N LYS A 172 21.17 1.87 -16.25
CA LYS A 172 19.74 1.55 -16.20
C LYS A 172 18.92 2.69 -16.77
N ARG A 173 17.66 2.44 -17.06
CA ARG A 173 16.72 3.44 -17.56
C ARG A 173 15.48 3.51 -16.68
N MET A 174 15.00 4.73 -16.40
CA MET A 174 13.77 4.97 -15.65
C MET A 174 12.74 5.56 -16.61
N SER A 175 11.61 4.90 -16.75
CA SER A 175 10.44 5.37 -17.50
C SER A 175 9.43 6.05 -16.58
N PHE A 176 8.49 6.80 -17.16
CA PHE A 176 7.34 7.30 -16.43
C PHE A 176 6.46 6.14 -15.96
N ALA A 177 6.03 6.17 -14.70
CA ALA A 177 5.25 5.09 -14.10
C ALA A 177 3.87 4.96 -14.76
N LYS A 178 3.37 3.74 -14.86
CA LYS A 178 2.04 3.46 -15.39
C LYS A 178 1.05 3.28 -14.24
N TYR A 179 -0.08 3.99 -14.31
CA TYR A 179 -1.11 3.90 -13.26
C TYR A 179 -1.67 2.47 -13.08
N GLN A 180 -1.66 1.64 -14.14
CA GLN A 180 -2.13 0.24 -14.09
C GLN A 180 -1.25 -0.68 -13.22
N GLU A 181 -0.01 -0.30 -12.92
CA GLU A 181 0.89 -1.10 -12.07
C GLU A 181 0.27 -1.31 -10.69
N SER A 182 -0.36 -0.27 -10.12
CA SER A 182 -1.04 -0.34 -8.81
C SER A 182 -2.29 -1.23 -8.83
N LYS A 183 -3.01 -1.29 -9.94
CA LYS A 183 -4.19 -2.16 -10.08
C LYS A 183 -3.86 -3.65 -9.97
N LYS A 184 -2.67 -4.07 -10.39
CA LYS A 184 -2.22 -5.46 -10.26
C LYS A 184 -2.01 -5.88 -8.80
N MET A 185 -1.69 -4.95 -7.92
CA MET A 185 -1.49 -5.21 -6.48
C MET A 185 -2.81 -5.49 -5.73
N LYS A 186 -3.95 -5.06 -6.26
CA LYS A 186 -5.27 -5.23 -5.63
C LYS A 186 -5.59 -6.71 -5.31
N ALA A 187 -5.26 -7.62 -6.21
CA ALA A 187 -5.53 -9.05 -6.03
C ALA A 187 -4.78 -9.68 -4.84
N ALA A 188 -3.62 -9.14 -4.47
CA ALA A 188 -2.87 -9.60 -3.31
C ALA A 188 -3.45 -9.08 -1.98
N GLN A 189 -4.08 -7.91 -2.01
CA GLN A 189 -4.67 -7.27 -0.82
C GLN A 189 -6.02 -7.91 -0.41
N ASP A 190 -6.76 -8.50 -1.34
CA ASP A 190 -8.02 -9.21 -1.04
C ASP A 190 -7.83 -10.41 -0.08
N LYS A 191 -6.59 -10.85 0.12
CA LYS A 191 -6.24 -11.91 1.08
C LYS A 191 -5.89 -11.40 2.49
N LEU A 192 -5.70 -10.09 2.65
CA LEU A 192 -5.29 -9.48 3.92
C LEU A 192 -6.31 -9.65 5.07
N PRO A 193 -7.63 -9.48 4.88
CA PRO A 193 -8.60 -9.67 5.96
C PRO A 193 -8.54 -11.09 6.55
N ASN A 194 -8.41 -12.09 5.68
CA ASN A 194 -8.29 -13.49 6.10
C ASN A 194 -6.92 -13.81 6.72
N ALA A 195 -5.84 -13.15 6.27
CA ALA A 195 -4.52 -13.30 6.84
C ALA A 195 -4.41 -12.64 8.22
N ALA A 196 -5.02 -11.45 8.40
CA ALA A 196 -5.07 -10.77 9.69
C ALA A 196 -5.90 -11.55 10.72
N VAL A 197 -7.07 -12.06 10.34
CA VAL A 197 -7.91 -12.91 11.19
C VAL A 197 -7.20 -14.22 11.51
N LYS A 198 -6.57 -14.88 10.55
CA LYS A 198 -5.76 -16.09 10.78
C LYS A 198 -4.54 -15.81 11.65
N ALA A 199 -3.89 -14.65 11.54
CA ALA A 199 -2.78 -14.27 12.41
C ALA A 199 -3.24 -14.01 13.84
N MET A 200 -4.41 -13.44 14.05
CA MET A 200 -5.00 -13.24 15.39
C MET A 200 -5.43 -14.54 16.07
N HIS A 201 -5.80 -15.56 15.28
CA HIS A 201 -6.19 -16.90 15.77
C HIS A 201 -5.11 -17.97 15.56
N SER A 202 -3.90 -17.59 15.16
CA SER A 202 -2.82 -18.58 14.98
C SER A 202 -2.40 -19.12 16.34
N VAL A 203 -2.52 -20.42 16.51
CA VAL A 203 -2.07 -21.20 17.67
C VAL A 203 -0.57 -21.00 17.95
N ASN A 204 0.14 -20.38 17.02
CA ASN A 204 1.57 -20.08 17.07
C ASN A 204 1.89 -18.65 17.51
N SER A 205 0.91 -17.84 17.94
CA SER A 205 1.21 -16.54 18.50
C SER A 205 2.01 -16.69 19.79
N PHE A 206 2.91 -15.78 20.06
CA PHE A 206 3.71 -15.76 21.28
C PHE A 206 2.84 -15.88 22.55
N ASP A 207 1.77 -15.10 22.62
CA ASP A 207 0.84 -15.08 23.75
C ASP A 207 0.13 -16.43 23.93
N SER A 208 -0.30 -17.10 22.85
CA SER A 208 -0.94 -18.42 22.92
C SER A 208 0.01 -19.48 23.45
N ARG A 209 1.27 -19.42 23.05
CA ARG A 209 2.31 -20.35 23.51
C ARG A 209 2.64 -20.15 24.98
N LEU A 210 2.73 -18.91 25.43
CA LEU A 210 2.97 -18.59 26.85
C LEU A 210 1.78 -18.99 27.71
N LYS A 211 0.55 -18.71 27.26
CA LYS A 211 -0.70 -19.08 27.94
C LYS A 211 -0.96 -20.60 27.96
N ALA A 212 -0.34 -21.35 27.07
CA ALA A 212 -0.47 -22.80 27.05
C ALA A 212 0.20 -23.48 28.26
N HIS A 213 1.02 -22.75 29.02
CA HIS A 213 1.74 -23.27 30.20
C HIS A 213 2.43 -24.61 29.92
N THR A 214 3.06 -24.76 28.76
CA THR A 214 3.74 -25.99 28.33
C THR A 214 5.17 -25.67 27.92
N CYS A 215 6.14 -26.36 28.49
CA CYS A 215 7.53 -26.24 28.10
C CYS A 215 7.74 -26.78 26.68
N GLU A 216 8.18 -25.96 25.75
CA GLU A 216 8.39 -26.38 24.35
C GLU A 216 9.60 -27.30 24.15
N LEU A 217 10.41 -27.53 25.19
CA LEU A 217 11.58 -28.38 25.17
C LEU A 217 11.33 -29.78 25.79
N CYS A 218 10.86 -29.82 27.04
CA CYS A 218 10.63 -31.05 27.78
C CYS A 218 9.14 -31.45 27.88
N GLY A 219 8.20 -30.60 27.42
CA GLY A 219 6.76 -30.89 27.47
C GLY A 219 6.09 -30.69 28.84
N LYS A 220 6.84 -30.31 29.88
CA LYS A 220 6.32 -30.13 31.25
C LYS A 220 5.20 -29.07 31.29
N THR A 221 4.09 -29.38 31.98
CA THR A 221 2.90 -28.52 32.09
C THR A 221 2.60 -28.04 33.51
N ASP A 222 3.34 -28.53 34.49
CA ASP A 222 3.14 -28.28 35.92
C ASP A 222 4.26 -27.41 36.54
N SER A 223 4.99 -26.66 35.71
CA SER A 223 6.03 -25.75 36.21
C SER A 223 5.40 -24.53 36.86
N ARG A 224 6.01 -24.10 37.97
CA ARG A 224 5.60 -22.90 38.72
C ARG A 224 5.74 -21.61 37.87
N LEU A 225 6.70 -21.59 36.94
CA LEU A 225 7.00 -20.44 36.11
C LEU A 225 7.40 -20.92 34.71
N TYR A 226 6.93 -20.18 33.69
CA TYR A 226 7.34 -20.33 32.29
C TYR A 226 8.01 -19.07 31.83
N GLU A 227 9.18 -19.22 31.25
CA GLU A 227 10.01 -18.13 30.78
C GLU A 227 10.27 -18.22 29.30
N VAL A 228 10.56 -17.10 28.69
CA VAL A 228 10.83 -17.03 27.26
C VAL A 228 12.32 -16.87 27.03
N HIS A 229 12.94 -17.90 26.49
CA HIS A 229 14.30 -17.79 25.99
C HIS A 229 14.29 -17.27 24.56
N HIS A 230 15.14 -16.26 24.25
CA HIS A 230 15.23 -15.69 22.92
C HIS A 230 16.68 -15.49 22.49
N VAL A 231 16.89 -15.65 21.17
CA VAL A 231 18.20 -15.47 20.54
C VAL A 231 18.22 -14.25 19.64
N LYS A 232 19.36 -13.58 19.57
CA LYS A 232 19.53 -12.39 18.73
C LYS A 232 19.35 -12.70 17.26
N ARG A 233 19.94 -13.80 16.77
CA ARG A 233 19.86 -14.26 15.38
C ARG A 233 19.85 -15.78 15.32
N LEU A 234 18.96 -16.38 14.52
CA LEU A 234 18.92 -17.83 14.30
C LEU A 234 20.16 -18.37 13.60
N LYS A 235 20.80 -17.58 12.75
CA LYS A 235 22.02 -18.00 12.04
C LYS A 235 23.26 -18.14 12.95
N ASP A 236 23.20 -17.61 14.16
CA ASP A 236 24.29 -17.71 15.14
C ASP A 236 24.21 -19.01 15.95
N LEU A 237 23.11 -19.80 15.78
CA LEU A 237 22.92 -21.10 16.42
C LEU A 237 23.62 -22.19 15.61
N ASN A 238 24.39 -23.02 16.29
CA ASN A 238 25.17 -24.10 15.67
C ASN A 238 24.40 -25.44 15.57
N GLY A 239 23.22 -25.54 16.18
CA GLY A 239 22.40 -26.75 16.23
C GLY A 239 23.02 -27.87 17.06
N LYS A 240 24.00 -27.58 17.90
CA LYS A 240 24.68 -28.58 18.78
C LYS A 240 23.76 -29.06 19.88
N SER A 241 23.04 -28.13 20.52
CA SER A 241 22.13 -28.44 21.61
C SER A 241 20.70 -28.73 21.12
N ILE A 242 19.92 -29.44 21.95
CA ILE A 242 18.53 -29.84 21.64
C ILE A 242 17.65 -28.59 21.45
N TRP A 243 17.81 -27.57 22.28
CA TRP A 243 17.03 -26.34 22.20
C TRP A 243 17.36 -25.52 20.93
N GLU A 244 18.63 -25.44 20.52
CA GLU A 244 19.03 -24.79 19.27
C GLU A 244 18.37 -25.45 18.07
N ARG A 245 18.43 -26.80 18.01
CA ARG A 245 17.77 -27.57 16.95
C ARG A 245 16.27 -27.32 16.91
N ALA A 246 15.62 -27.27 18.07
CA ALA A 246 14.21 -26.96 18.16
C ALA A 246 13.87 -25.54 17.63
N MET A 247 14.69 -24.54 17.92
CA MET A 247 14.51 -23.17 17.44
C MET A 247 14.78 -23.06 15.93
N ILE A 248 15.83 -23.70 15.43
CA ILE A 248 16.17 -23.71 13.99
C ILE A 248 15.06 -24.41 13.19
N ALA A 249 14.63 -25.60 13.60
CA ALA A 249 13.59 -26.37 12.93
C ALA A 249 12.26 -25.61 12.86
N ARG A 250 11.90 -24.91 13.92
CA ARG A 250 10.69 -24.09 14.00
C ARG A 250 10.84 -22.69 13.37
N LYS A 251 12.04 -22.31 12.93
CA LYS A 251 12.38 -20.99 12.40
C LYS A 251 11.94 -19.84 13.31
N ARG A 252 12.09 -20.02 14.62
CA ARG A 252 11.64 -19.07 15.64
C ARG A 252 12.80 -18.58 16.49
N LYS A 253 12.81 -17.29 16.82
CA LYS A 253 13.78 -16.66 17.72
C LYS A 253 13.43 -16.79 19.21
N THR A 254 12.27 -17.38 19.52
CA THR A 254 11.74 -17.51 20.86
C THR A 254 11.29 -18.94 21.12
N ILE A 255 11.55 -19.45 22.33
CA ILE A 255 11.06 -20.72 22.83
C ILE A 255 10.55 -20.52 24.28
N VAL A 256 9.38 -21.09 24.59
CA VAL A 256 8.78 -21.04 25.94
C VAL A 256 9.28 -22.25 26.72
N LEU A 257 9.85 -22.02 27.88
CA LEU A 257 10.51 -23.04 28.69
C LEU A 257 10.00 -22.99 30.12
N CYS A 258 10.00 -24.15 30.78
CA CYS A 258 9.89 -24.17 32.24
C CYS A 258 11.16 -23.59 32.88
N TYR A 259 11.07 -23.19 34.12
CA TYR A 259 12.17 -22.60 34.86
C TYR A 259 13.45 -23.44 34.80
N GLU A 260 13.34 -24.74 35.02
CA GLU A 260 14.48 -25.66 35.01
C GLU A 260 15.19 -25.74 33.66
N CYS A 261 14.43 -25.85 32.58
CA CYS A 261 15.01 -25.88 31.22
C CYS A 261 15.66 -24.56 30.83
N HIS A 262 15.06 -23.42 31.25
CA HIS A 262 15.61 -22.11 30.96
C HIS A 262 16.96 -21.89 31.67
N HIS A 263 17.03 -22.21 32.96
CA HIS A 263 18.29 -22.14 33.69
C HIS A 263 19.35 -23.10 33.19
N ALA A 264 18.98 -24.34 32.85
CA ALA A 264 19.91 -25.32 32.28
C ALA A 264 20.55 -24.84 30.97
N ILE A 265 19.83 -24.06 30.13
CA ILE A 265 20.39 -23.43 28.92
C ILE A 265 21.47 -22.42 29.30
N HIS A 266 21.17 -21.55 30.28
CA HIS A 266 22.12 -20.52 30.73
C HIS A 266 23.34 -21.12 31.43
N ASP A 267 23.19 -22.26 32.10
CA ASP A 267 24.28 -22.99 32.75
C ASP A 267 25.10 -23.85 31.75
N GLY A 268 24.72 -23.88 30.47
CA GLY A 268 25.43 -24.64 29.44
C GLY A 268 25.29 -26.16 29.59
N LYS A 269 24.24 -26.68 30.25
CA LYS A 269 23.97 -28.10 30.51
C LYS A 269 23.24 -28.83 29.38
N PHE A 270 23.01 -28.19 28.21
CA PHE A 270 22.33 -28.79 27.04
C PHE A 270 23.25 -28.91 25.83
#